data_2ee4fea3629673f891650ee0ef65eebb
#
_entry.id   2ee4fea3629673f891650ee0ef65eebb
#
_cell.length_a   1.000
_cell.length_b   1.000
_cell.length_c   1.000
_cell.angle_alpha   90.00
_cell.angle_beta   90.00
_cell.angle_gamma   90.00
#
_symmetry.space_group_name_H-M   'P 1'
#
loop_
_entity.id
_entity.type
_entity.pdbx_description
1 polymer ?
#
loop_
_entity_poly.entity_id
_entity_poly.type
_entity_poly.pdbx_seq_one_letter_code
_entity_poly.pdbx_strand_id
1 'polypeptide(L)'
;MTDLPVIRLKPKANARAIRHGAPWVFANEVVTDRRTRSIAPGALAVLEDADRTPLALVAANPTSKIIGRVLSRDPGETVDQAWFAARLSKALALRAQLYDAPFYRLVHAEADGLPGLVIDRFGDTAVVQPNAAWLEVRLEALTAALQQVTGVQHVLKNAGGRTRALEGLDDQSGVLAGQAPDAPLPVTMNGATYMADLTGGQKTGLFFDQRASHAFARRLVTPGAEVLDVFSHVGGFGLAMLAAGARTALCVDGSAPALALAEAGAEASGFGDRLSVRQGDAFDTLTVLAEAGAQFDVVVCDPPAFAPSKQALEAGLRAYERIARLAAPLVRDGGYLGLCSCSHAADLGAFRTACTRGIGRAGRQGALIHTGFAGPDHPLMPQLAESGYLKALFYRL
;
A
#
# COMPACT_ATOMS: atom_id res chain seq x y z
N MET A 1 -4.28 -13.67 36.92
CA MET A 1 -4.29 -12.43 36.12
C MET A 1 -2.87 -11.87 36.16
N THR A 2 -2.16 -11.88 35.06
CA THR A 2 -0.85 -11.21 34.95
C THR A 2 -1.09 -9.73 35.23
N ASP A 3 -0.32 -9.17 36.16
CA ASP A 3 -0.44 -7.75 36.55
C ASP A 3 0.16 -6.89 35.42
N LEU A 4 -0.65 -6.61 34.37
CA LEU A 4 -0.22 -5.81 33.22
C LEU A 4 0.01 -4.36 33.67
N PRO A 5 1.04 -3.68 33.14
CA PRO A 5 1.23 -2.27 33.39
C PRO A 5 0.04 -1.45 32.89
N VAL A 6 -0.19 -0.29 33.50
CA VAL A 6 -1.31 0.60 33.21
C VAL A 6 -0.82 1.86 32.52
N ILE A 7 -1.46 2.23 31.41
CA ILE A 7 -1.35 3.53 30.75
C ILE A 7 -2.65 4.30 31.02
N ARG A 8 -2.57 5.52 31.55
CA ARG A 8 -3.76 6.31 31.89
C ARG A 8 -3.91 7.52 30.97
N LEU A 9 -5.11 7.71 30.42
CA LEU A 9 -5.47 8.91 29.68
C LEU A 9 -5.50 10.14 30.63
N LYS A 10 -5.12 11.30 30.09
CA LYS A 10 -5.33 12.59 30.75
C LYS A 10 -6.82 12.94 30.80
N PRO A 11 -7.27 13.78 31.77
CA PRO A 11 -8.69 14.12 31.92
C PRO A 11 -9.36 14.74 30.67
N LYS A 12 -8.56 15.40 29.79
CA LYS A 12 -9.05 16.01 28.54
C LYS A 12 -8.87 15.12 27.31
N ALA A 13 -8.32 13.92 27.44
CA ALA A 13 -8.14 13.00 26.33
C ALA A 13 -9.49 12.38 25.92
N ASN A 14 -9.62 12.04 24.64
CA ASN A 14 -10.87 11.54 24.10
C ASN A 14 -11.05 10.02 24.32
N ALA A 15 -11.35 9.61 25.56
CA ALA A 15 -11.67 8.21 25.89
C ALA A 15 -12.84 7.65 25.06
N ARG A 16 -13.79 8.52 24.67
CA ARG A 16 -14.92 8.12 23.82
C ARG A 16 -14.46 7.66 22.44
N ALA A 17 -13.43 8.30 21.85
CA ALA A 17 -12.89 7.85 20.57
C ALA A 17 -12.39 6.40 20.64
N ILE A 18 -11.68 6.02 21.72
CA ILE A 18 -11.21 4.64 21.92
C ILE A 18 -12.39 3.68 22.01
N ARG A 19 -13.44 4.03 22.79
CA ARG A 19 -14.67 3.22 22.88
C ARG A 19 -15.38 3.05 21.52
N HIS A 20 -15.22 4.03 20.63
CA HIS A 20 -15.82 4.03 19.28
C HIS A 20 -14.87 3.49 18.20
N GLY A 21 -13.71 2.94 18.58
CA GLY A 21 -12.84 2.20 17.65
C GLY A 21 -11.60 2.91 17.19
N ALA A 22 -11.25 4.08 17.75
CA ALA A 22 -9.93 4.66 17.47
C ALA A 22 -8.82 3.68 17.83
N PRO A 23 -7.90 3.36 16.92
CA PRO A 23 -6.90 2.31 17.14
C PRO A 23 -5.63 2.82 17.82
N TRP A 24 -5.44 4.12 17.91
CA TRP A 24 -4.20 4.73 18.40
C TRP A 24 -4.44 5.61 19.61
N VAL A 25 -3.48 5.56 20.52
CA VAL A 25 -3.35 6.46 21.67
C VAL A 25 -2.04 7.22 21.50
N PHE A 26 -2.11 8.55 21.48
CA PHE A 26 -0.92 9.38 21.28
C PHE A 26 -0.25 9.75 22.62
N ALA A 27 1.08 9.95 22.59
CA ALA A 27 1.87 10.25 23.79
C ALA A 27 1.43 11.54 24.52
N ASN A 28 0.88 12.51 23.79
CA ASN A 28 0.34 13.75 24.39
C ASN A 28 -1.02 13.56 25.10
N GLU A 29 -1.70 12.44 24.88
CA GLU A 29 -3.01 12.11 25.49
C GLU A 29 -2.90 11.38 26.82
N VAL A 30 -1.72 10.85 27.17
CA VAL A 30 -1.52 10.03 28.37
C VAL A 30 -0.73 10.74 29.45
N VAL A 31 -0.91 10.28 30.70
CA VAL A 31 -0.06 10.66 31.84
C VAL A 31 1.27 9.95 31.71
N THR A 32 2.32 10.71 31.43
CA THR A 32 3.68 10.18 31.24
C THR A 32 4.47 10.30 32.53
N ASP A 33 4.28 9.37 33.45
CA ASP A 33 5.02 9.24 34.69
C ASP A 33 6.21 8.26 34.57
N ARG A 34 6.92 7.99 35.67
CA ARG A 34 8.02 7.03 35.70
C ARG A 34 7.57 5.61 35.32
N ARG A 35 6.36 5.21 35.74
CA ARG A 35 5.83 3.86 35.46
C ARG A 35 5.54 3.69 33.97
N THR A 36 4.86 4.65 33.36
CA THR A 36 4.59 4.65 31.92
C THR A 36 5.89 4.60 31.10
N ARG A 37 6.92 5.38 31.50
CA ARG A 37 8.21 5.41 30.79
C ARG A 37 9.03 4.12 30.95
N SER A 38 8.80 3.35 32.00
CA SER A 38 9.51 2.08 32.26
C SER A 38 8.88 0.87 31.56
N ILE A 39 7.75 1.03 30.87
CA ILE A 39 7.13 -0.04 30.07
C ILE A 39 8.07 -0.35 28.90
N ALA A 40 8.40 -1.63 28.71
CA ALA A 40 9.22 -2.06 27.59
C ALA A 40 8.47 -1.85 26.26
N PRO A 41 9.14 -1.35 25.20
CA PRO A 41 8.54 -1.27 23.89
C PRO A 41 7.99 -2.63 23.43
N GLY A 42 6.71 -2.66 23.01
CA GLY A 42 6.03 -3.90 22.59
C GLY A 42 5.35 -4.68 23.71
N ALA A 43 5.49 -4.26 24.97
CA ALA A 43 4.76 -4.86 26.07
C ALA A 43 3.26 -4.58 25.98
N LEU A 44 2.44 -5.50 26.49
CA LEU A 44 1.01 -5.28 26.69
C LEU A 44 0.76 -4.42 27.91
N ALA A 45 -0.27 -3.58 27.85
CA ALA A 45 -0.69 -2.72 28.94
C ALA A 45 -2.21 -2.57 28.93
N VAL A 46 -2.79 -2.30 30.09
CA VAL A 46 -4.20 -1.87 30.21
C VAL A 46 -4.26 -0.36 30.01
N LEU A 47 -5.07 0.08 29.06
CA LEU A 47 -5.40 1.50 28.93
C LEU A 47 -6.58 1.82 29.86
N GLU A 48 -6.40 2.84 30.70
CA GLU A 48 -7.45 3.38 31.58
C GLU A 48 -7.84 4.80 31.16
N ASP A 49 -9.08 5.18 31.40
CA ASP A 49 -9.47 6.58 31.33
C ASP A 49 -8.97 7.38 32.58
N ALA A 50 -9.33 8.66 32.66
CA ALA A 50 -8.92 9.54 33.74
C ALA A 50 -9.50 9.09 35.11
N ASP A 51 -10.64 8.41 35.10
CA ASP A 51 -11.34 7.90 36.30
C ASP A 51 -10.89 6.49 36.68
N ARG A 52 -9.80 5.98 36.05
CA ARG A 52 -9.23 4.64 36.24
C ARG A 52 -10.15 3.49 35.80
N THR A 53 -11.07 3.76 34.89
CA THR A 53 -11.87 2.72 34.26
C THR A 53 -11.09 2.08 33.13
N PRO A 54 -10.89 0.74 33.08
CA PRO A 54 -10.26 0.06 32.00
C PRO A 54 -11.02 0.25 30.67
N LEU A 55 -10.31 0.56 29.60
CA LEU A 55 -10.88 0.83 28.27
C LEU A 55 -10.50 -0.24 27.24
N ALA A 56 -9.26 -0.71 27.28
CA ALA A 56 -8.71 -1.56 26.24
C ALA A 56 -7.40 -2.24 26.67
N LEU A 57 -7.08 -3.35 26.03
CA LEU A 57 -5.72 -3.89 25.96
C LEU A 57 -4.98 -3.18 24.85
N VAL A 58 -3.80 -2.65 25.14
CA VAL A 58 -2.96 -1.94 24.19
C VAL A 58 -1.55 -2.53 24.12
N ALA A 59 -0.95 -2.46 22.96
CA ALA A 59 0.48 -2.65 22.81
C ALA A 59 1.18 -1.30 23.06
N ALA A 60 2.08 -1.26 24.03
CA ALA A 60 2.74 -0.04 24.50
C ALA A 60 4.08 0.18 23.81
N ASN A 61 4.36 1.44 23.43
CA ASN A 61 5.69 1.89 23.04
C ASN A 61 5.94 3.31 23.56
N PRO A 62 6.52 3.48 24.75
CA PRO A 62 6.76 4.79 25.36
C PRO A 62 7.69 5.70 24.58
N THR A 63 8.46 5.17 23.61
CA THR A 63 9.39 5.93 22.78
C THR A 63 8.75 6.43 21.48
N SER A 64 7.56 5.90 21.13
CA SER A 64 6.80 6.29 19.93
C SER A 64 5.83 7.44 20.22
N LYS A 65 5.50 8.22 19.18
CA LYS A 65 4.39 9.17 19.22
C LYS A 65 3.04 8.47 19.42
N ILE A 66 2.88 7.27 18.88
CA ILE A 66 1.75 6.37 19.14
C ILE A 66 2.15 5.47 20.30
N ILE A 67 1.91 5.96 21.53
CA ILE A 67 2.34 5.27 22.75
C ILE A 67 1.54 3.99 23.02
N GLY A 68 0.33 3.87 22.48
CA GLY A 68 -0.51 2.70 22.60
C GLY A 68 -1.25 2.38 21.31
N ARG A 69 -1.19 1.11 20.89
CA ARG A 69 -2.01 0.58 19.79
C ARG A 69 -3.05 -0.35 20.37
N VAL A 70 -4.32 -0.07 20.14
CA VAL A 70 -5.44 -0.86 20.67
C VAL A 70 -5.47 -2.22 19.97
N LEU A 71 -5.30 -3.29 20.77
CA LEU A 71 -5.36 -4.67 20.30
C LEU A 71 -6.74 -5.30 20.55
N SER A 72 -7.35 -4.94 21.70
CA SER A 72 -8.67 -5.42 22.08
C SER A 72 -9.37 -4.41 22.99
N ARG A 73 -10.70 -4.41 22.94
CA ARG A 73 -11.54 -3.67 23.91
C ARG A 73 -11.78 -4.45 25.20
N ASP A 74 -11.42 -5.73 25.22
CA ASP A 74 -11.34 -6.52 26.44
C ASP A 74 -9.92 -6.44 27.00
N PRO A 75 -9.70 -5.77 28.13
CA PRO A 75 -8.38 -5.67 28.76
C PRO A 75 -7.83 -7.02 29.24
N GLY A 76 -8.68 -8.02 29.40
CA GLY A 76 -8.33 -9.37 29.84
C GLY A 76 -7.95 -10.33 28.71
N GLU A 77 -8.03 -9.91 27.44
CA GLU A 77 -7.74 -10.79 26.31
C GLU A 77 -6.24 -11.17 26.27
N THR A 78 -5.97 -12.44 25.99
CA THR A 78 -4.59 -12.95 25.85
C THR A 78 -4.14 -12.86 24.39
N VAL A 79 -2.97 -12.27 24.15
CA VAL A 79 -2.38 -12.11 22.81
C VAL A 79 -1.34 -13.21 22.62
N ASP A 80 -1.80 -14.34 22.16
CA ASP A 80 -1.02 -15.57 21.86
C ASP A 80 -1.18 -16.00 20.39
N GLN A 81 -0.69 -17.17 20.06
CA GLN A 81 -0.82 -17.74 18.70
C GLN A 81 -2.31 -17.90 18.30
N ALA A 82 -3.19 -18.33 19.20
CA ALA A 82 -4.61 -18.50 18.90
C ALA A 82 -5.30 -17.17 18.61
N TRP A 83 -4.88 -16.10 19.31
CA TRP A 83 -5.34 -14.75 19.06
C TRP A 83 -4.96 -14.24 17.65
N PHE A 84 -3.72 -14.48 17.22
CA PHE A 84 -3.29 -14.19 15.85
C PHE A 84 -4.07 -15.03 14.84
N ALA A 85 -4.19 -16.35 15.08
CA ALA A 85 -4.90 -17.25 14.18
C ALA A 85 -6.35 -16.82 13.95
N ALA A 86 -7.07 -16.38 14.97
CA ALA A 86 -8.44 -15.89 14.85
C ALA A 86 -8.57 -14.66 13.95
N ARG A 87 -7.64 -13.70 14.06
CA ARG A 87 -7.62 -12.48 13.22
C ARG A 87 -7.18 -12.77 11.78
N LEU A 88 -6.16 -13.57 11.63
CA LEU A 88 -5.69 -14.02 10.31
C LEU A 88 -6.78 -14.81 9.57
N SER A 89 -7.54 -15.66 10.25
CA SER A 89 -8.66 -16.39 9.66
C SER A 89 -9.75 -15.45 9.14
N LYS A 90 -10.09 -14.39 9.87
CA LYS A 90 -11.04 -13.36 9.41
C LYS A 90 -10.54 -12.62 8.18
N ALA A 91 -9.27 -12.23 8.20
CA ALA A 91 -8.63 -11.55 7.08
C ALA A 91 -8.59 -12.45 5.84
N LEU A 92 -8.21 -13.73 6.00
CA LEU A 92 -8.17 -14.73 4.94
C LEU A 92 -9.57 -14.97 4.35
N ALA A 93 -10.60 -15.12 5.18
CA ALA A 93 -11.97 -15.34 4.74
C ALA A 93 -12.46 -14.20 3.82
N LEU A 94 -12.16 -12.94 4.18
CA LEU A 94 -12.49 -11.80 3.32
C LEU A 94 -11.77 -11.90 1.96
N ARG A 95 -10.46 -12.17 1.95
CA ARG A 95 -9.67 -12.22 0.71
C ARG A 95 -10.08 -13.39 -0.17
N ALA A 96 -10.44 -14.53 0.42
CA ALA A 96 -10.92 -15.71 -0.31
C ALA A 96 -12.29 -15.48 -1.00
N GLN A 97 -13.11 -14.54 -0.50
CA GLN A 97 -14.34 -14.12 -1.19
C GLN A 97 -14.08 -13.16 -2.35
N LEU A 98 -12.95 -12.45 -2.32
CA LEU A 98 -12.67 -11.36 -3.26
C LEU A 98 -11.74 -11.78 -4.40
N TYR A 99 -10.95 -12.82 -4.20
CA TYR A 99 -9.89 -13.21 -5.14
C TYR A 99 -9.82 -14.72 -5.31
N ASP A 100 -9.75 -15.17 -6.56
CA ASP A 100 -9.69 -16.59 -6.92
C ASP A 100 -8.30 -17.21 -6.68
N ALA A 101 -7.25 -16.39 -6.63
CA ALA A 101 -5.87 -16.81 -6.45
C ALA A 101 -5.23 -16.15 -5.23
N PRO A 102 -4.29 -16.82 -4.54
CA PRO A 102 -3.70 -16.36 -3.29
C PRO A 102 -2.59 -15.30 -3.50
N PHE A 103 -2.90 -14.25 -4.25
CA PHE A 103 -2.04 -13.11 -4.53
C PHE A 103 -2.77 -11.82 -4.11
N TYR A 104 -2.51 -11.33 -2.90
CA TYR A 104 -3.18 -10.16 -2.33
C TYR A 104 -2.50 -9.66 -1.05
N ARG A 105 -2.85 -8.46 -0.61
CA ARG A 105 -2.62 -7.99 0.75
C ARG A 105 -3.50 -8.79 1.71
N LEU A 106 -2.91 -9.75 2.45
CA LEU A 106 -3.63 -10.57 3.43
C LEU A 106 -4.01 -9.77 4.67
N VAL A 107 -3.09 -8.94 5.18
CA VAL A 107 -3.32 -8.11 6.37
C VAL A 107 -2.97 -6.66 6.07
N HIS A 108 -3.93 -5.77 6.30
CA HIS A 108 -3.80 -4.31 6.17
C HIS A 108 -3.93 -3.63 7.54
N ALA A 109 -2.97 -3.91 8.41
CA ALA A 109 -2.75 -3.30 9.72
C ALA A 109 -4.01 -3.19 10.58
N GLU A 110 -4.32 -1.97 11.03
CA GLU A 110 -5.42 -1.64 11.94
C GLU A 110 -6.79 -2.08 11.40
N ALA A 111 -6.97 -2.04 10.10
CA ALA A 111 -8.24 -2.39 9.46
C ALA A 111 -8.57 -3.89 9.55
N ASP A 112 -7.55 -4.74 9.71
CA ASP A 112 -7.70 -6.18 9.96
C ASP A 112 -7.52 -6.54 11.46
N GLY A 113 -7.49 -5.53 12.35
CA GLY A 113 -7.35 -5.71 13.80
C GLY A 113 -5.95 -6.17 14.24
N LEU A 114 -4.93 -5.92 13.43
CA LEU A 114 -3.52 -6.24 13.67
C LEU A 114 -2.65 -4.99 13.52
N PRO A 115 -2.72 -4.03 14.44
CA PRO A 115 -2.14 -2.70 14.30
C PRO A 115 -0.65 -2.71 13.95
N GLY A 116 -0.29 -2.04 12.85
CA GLY A 116 1.06 -1.95 12.36
C GLY A 116 1.57 -3.18 11.61
N LEU A 117 0.76 -4.22 11.42
CA LEU A 117 1.13 -5.42 10.66
C LEU A 117 0.67 -5.33 9.21
N VAL A 118 1.59 -5.53 8.29
CA VAL A 118 1.27 -5.73 6.87
C VAL A 118 1.73 -7.12 6.47
N ILE A 119 0.87 -7.88 5.78
CA ILE A 119 1.23 -9.16 5.19
C ILE A 119 0.74 -9.20 3.74
N ASP A 120 1.66 -9.43 2.81
CA ASP A 120 1.36 -9.74 1.42
C ASP A 120 1.55 -11.23 1.15
N ARG A 121 0.58 -11.85 0.48
CA ARG A 121 0.61 -13.28 0.13
C ARG A 121 0.91 -13.47 -1.34
N PHE A 122 1.86 -14.37 -1.63
CA PHE A 122 2.34 -14.75 -2.95
C PHE A 122 2.30 -16.29 -3.08
N GLY A 123 1.09 -16.84 -3.18
CA GLY A 123 0.89 -18.29 -3.23
C GLY A 123 1.20 -18.97 -1.90
N ASP A 124 2.26 -19.75 -1.86
CA ASP A 124 2.80 -20.45 -0.69
C ASP A 124 3.83 -19.63 0.10
N THR A 125 4.12 -18.42 -0.34
CA THR A 125 5.03 -17.49 0.31
C THR A 125 4.28 -16.28 0.85
N ALA A 126 4.67 -15.79 2.03
CA ALA A 126 4.16 -14.53 2.59
C ALA A 126 5.31 -13.59 2.96
N VAL A 127 5.12 -12.30 2.73
CA VAL A 127 6.03 -11.24 3.18
C VAL A 127 5.36 -10.47 4.31
N VAL A 128 6.00 -10.47 5.47
CA VAL A 128 5.52 -9.83 6.71
C VAL A 128 6.29 -8.55 6.95
N GLN A 129 5.59 -7.42 7.11
CA GLN A 129 6.16 -6.15 7.55
C GLN A 129 5.66 -5.83 8.97
N PRO A 130 6.43 -6.12 10.02
CA PRO A 130 6.07 -5.83 11.40
C PRO A 130 6.49 -4.39 11.75
N ASN A 131 5.61 -3.43 11.48
CA ASN A 131 5.90 -1.99 11.63
C ASN A 131 5.64 -1.44 13.04
N ALA A 132 5.45 -2.30 14.04
CA ALA A 132 5.23 -1.91 15.43
C ALA A 132 6.00 -2.83 16.38
N ALA A 133 6.52 -2.27 17.48
CA ALA A 133 7.39 -2.98 18.41
C ALA A 133 6.76 -4.26 19.02
N TRP A 134 5.45 -4.27 19.23
CA TRP A 134 4.74 -5.42 19.81
C TRP A 134 4.75 -6.66 18.89
N LEU A 135 4.90 -6.46 17.58
CA LEU A 135 4.99 -7.52 16.59
C LEU A 135 6.37 -8.20 16.63
N GLU A 136 7.44 -7.41 16.79
CA GLU A 136 8.81 -7.94 16.87
C GLU A 136 8.97 -8.94 18.01
N VAL A 137 8.40 -8.64 19.18
CA VAL A 137 8.49 -9.55 20.34
C VAL A 137 7.54 -10.75 20.25
N ARG A 138 6.75 -10.86 19.18
CA ARG A 138 5.77 -11.96 18.95
C ARG A 138 5.88 -12.58 17.56
N LEU A 139 6.99 -12.38 16.86
CA LEU A 139 7.18 -12.89 15.50
C LEU A 139 7.01 -14.42 15.41
N GLU A 140 7.46 -15.16 16.41
CA GLU A 140 7.32 -16.62 16.44
C GLU A 140 5.84 -17.05 16.47
N ALA A 141 5.06 -16.51 17.41
CA ALA A 141 3.62 -16.80 17.52
C ALA A 141 2.83 -16.34 16.28
N LEU A 142 3.18 -15.18 15.72
CA LEU A 142 2.60 -14.66 14.48
C LEU A 142 2.90 -15.60 13.29
N THR A 143 4.17 -16.00 13.14
CA THR A 143 4.61 -16.86 12.04
C THR A 143 3.93 -18.24 12.10
N ALA A 144 3.89 -18.84 13.28
CA ALA A 144 3.20 -20.13 13.49
C ALA A 144 1.69 -20.03 13.19
N ALA A 145 1.02 -18.95 13.65
CA ALA A 145 -0.38 -18.71 13.34
C ALA A 145 -0.62 -18.49 11.82
N LEU A 146 0.27 -17.75 11.17
CA LEU A 146 0.18 -17.48 9.74
C LEU A 146 0.27 -18.79 8.93
N GLN A 147 1.25 -19.62 9.21
CA GLN A 147 1.40 -20.94 8.57
C GLN A 147 0.19 -21.85 8.84
N GLN A 148 -0.26 -21.90 10.09
CA GLN A 148 -1.43 -22.69 10.49
C GLN A 148 -2.70 -22.31 9.73
N VAL A 149 -2.95 -20.99 9.56
CA VAL A 149 -4.19 -20.48 8.96
C VAL A 149 -4.17 -20.53 7.44
N THR A 150 -3.03 -20.22 6.84
CA THR A 150 -2.94 -19.99 5.38
C THR A 150 -2.30 -21.15 4.63
N GLY A 151 -1.58 -22.03 5.31
CA GLY A 151 -0.79 -23.10 4.72
C GLY A 151 0.48 -22.63 4.00
N VAL A 152 0.87 -21.34 4.14
CA VAL A 152 2.12 -20.85 3.53
C VAL A 152 3.33 -21.57 4.12
N GLN A 153 4.27 -21.94 3.25
CA GLN A 153 5.48 -22.66 3.64
C GLN A 153 6.63 -21.71 3.94
N HIS A 154 6.68 -20.59 3.23
CA HIS A 154 7.76 -19.60 3.30
C HIS A 154 7.25 -18.29 3.87
N VAL A 155 7.91 -17.78 4.90
CA VAL A 155 7.57 -16.49 5.52
C VAL A 155 8.82 -15.63 5.58
N LEU A 156 8.77 -14.48 4.90
CA LEU A 156 9.86 -13.51 4.86
C LEU A 156 9.49 -12.30 5.72
N LYS A 157 10.44 -11.78 6.49
CA LYS A 157 10.34 -10.49 7.16
C LYS A 157 10.95 -9.42 6.26
N ASN A 158 10.17 -8.42 5.92
CA ASN A 158 10.67 -7.17 5.32
C ASN A 158 10.65 -6.09 6.41
N ALA A 159 11.83 -5.65 6.83
CA ALA A 159 12.03 -4.65 7.87
C ALA A 159 12.35 -3.26 7.29
N GLY A 160 12.29 -3.10 5.98
CA GLY A 160 12.51 -1.82 5.32
C GLY A 160 11.39 -0.83 5.60
N GLY A 161 11.74 0.45 5.76
CA GLY A 161 10.77 1.52 5.78
C GLY A 161 10.87 2.46 6.99
N ARG A 162 10.46 3.71 6.74
CA ARG A 162 10.51 4.81 7.72
C ARG A 162 9.66 4.55 8.97
N THR A 163 8.57 3.81 8.84
CA THR A 163 7.62 3.55 9.94
C THR A 163 8.30 2.80 11.08
N ARG A 164 9.18 1.85 10.76
CA ARG A 164 9.92 1.08 11.76
C ARG A 164 10.88 1.95 12.58
N ALA A 165 11.60 2.86 11.91
CA ALA A 165 12.49 3.81 12.60
C ALA A 165 11.73 4.71 13.60
N LEU A 166 10.47 5.08 13.30
CA LEU A 166 9.60 5.85 14.22
C LEU A 166 9.16 5.03 15.45
N GLU A 167 9.22 3.71 15.37
CA GLU A 167 8.95 2.78 16.48
C GLU A 167 10.23 2.37 17.24
N GLY A 168 11.40 2.84 16.80
CA GLY A 168 12.70 2.47 17.38
C GLY A 168 13.17 1.06 17.01
N LEU A 169 12.70 0.54 15.88
CA LEU A 169 13.02 -0.80 15.38
C LEU A 169 14.18 -0.75 14.36
N ASP A 170 14.91 -1.86 14.27
CA ASP A 170 15.94 -2.08 13.25
C ASP A 170 15.34 -2.29 11.84
N ASP A 171 16.20 -2.38 10.83
CA ASP A 171 15.85 -2.64 9.44
C ASP A 171 16.28 -4.05 8.96
N GLN A 172 16.51 -4.98 9.90
CA GLN A 172 16.97 -6.33 9.58
C GLN A 172 15.84 -7.19 9.01
N SER A 173 15.88 -7.38 7.69
CA SER A 173 15.04 -8.32 6.96
C SER A 173 15.61 -9.75 7.04
N GLY A 174 14.79 -10.77 6.78
CA GLY A 174 15.24 -12.15 6.82
C GLY A 174 14.12 -13.16 6.63
N VAL A 175 14.47 -14.43 6.71
CA VAL A 175 13.54 -15.56 6.64
C VAL A 175 13.05 -15.88 8.05
N LEU A 176 11.72 -15.92 8.24
CA LEU A 176 11.09 -16.32 9.50
C LEU A 176 10.73 -17.81 9.50
N ALA A 177 10.35 -18.35 8.34
CA ALA A 177 10.08 -19.78 8.16
C ALA A 177 10.35 -20.21 6.71
N GLY A 178 10.76 -21.47 6.51
CA GLY A 178 11.06 -22.01 5.19
C GLY A 178 12.33 -21.41 4.59
N GLN A 179 12.26 -20.94 3.35
CA GLN A 179 13.40 -20.36 2.62
C GLN A 179 12.95 -19.16 1.75
N ALA A 180 13.90 -18.28 1.45
CA ALA A 180 13.67 -17.23 0.47
C ALA A 180 13.61 -17.81 -0.95
N PRO A 181 12.78 -17.25 -1.85
CA PRO A 181 12.81 -17.65 -3.25
C PRO A 181 14.14 -17.24 -3.91
N ASP A 182 14.68 -18.15 -4.75
CA ASP A 182 15.93 -17.91 -5.49
C ASP A 182 15.74 -17.02 -6.72
N ALA A 183 14.50 -16.80 -7.15
CA ALA A 183 14.13 -15.99 -8.31
C ALA A 183 12.81 -15.24 -8.07
N PRO A 184 12.50 -14.21 -8.86
CA PRO A 184 11.21 -13.53 -8.81
C PRO A 184 10.05 -14.50 -9.03
N LEU A 185 8.99 -14.34 -8.22
CA LEU A 185 7.81 -15.21 -8.26
C LEU A 185 6.78 -14.71 -9.28
N PRO A 186 6.19 -15.60 -10.10
CA PRO A 186 5.08 -15.25 -10.98
C PRO A 186 3.79 -15.03 -10.18
N VAL A 187 3.15 -13.90 -10.40
CA VAL A 187 1.89 -13.49 -9.77
C VAL A 187 0.85 -13.25 -10.84
N THR A 188 -0.20 -14.07 -10.87
CA THR A 188 -1.29 -13.90 -11.82
C THR A 188 -2.37 -12.98 -11.27
N MET A 189 -2.63 -11.87 -11.96
CA MET A 189 -3.75 -10.96 -11.66
C MET A 189 -4.14 -10.16 -12.91
N ASN A 190 -5.40 -9.76 -13.00
CA ASN A 190 -5.90 -8.96 -14.12
C ASN A 190 -5.60 -9.56 -15.50
N GLY A 191 -5.50 -10.89 -15.62
CA GLY A 191 -5.27 -11.60 -16.89
C GLY A 191 -3.82 -11.57 -17.39
N ALA A 192 -2.87 -11.09 -16.59
CA ALA A 192 -1.44 -11.10 -16.88
C ALA A 192 -0.65 -11.76 -15.75
N THR A 193 0.60 -12.12 -16.02
CA THR A 193 1.59 -12.57 -15.05
C THR A 193 2.56 -11.44 -14.77
N TYR A 194 2.73 -11.11 -13.50
CA TYR A 194 3.68 -10.12 -12.99
C TYR A 194 4.81 -10.83 -12.28
N MET A 195 6.02 -10.34 -12.38
CA MET A 195 7.15 -10.90 -11.66
C MET A 195 7.41 -10.11 -10.38
N ALA A 196 7.34 -10.80 -9.23
CA ALA A 196 7.55 -10.19 -7.92
C ALA A 196 8.91 -10.61 -7.34
N ASP A 197 9.83 -9.66 -7.18
CA ASP A 197 11.08 -9.87 -6.45
C ASP A 197 10.85 -9.57 -4.96
N LEU A 198 10.78 -10.64 -4.15
CA LEU A 198 10.49 -10.55 -2.71
C LEU A 198 11.72 -10.25 -1.86
N THR A 199 12.92 -10.34 -2.42
CA THR A 199 14.20 -10.21 -1.71
C THR A 199 14.93 -8.92 -2.04
N GLY A 200 14.98 -8.51 -3.31
CA GLY A 200 15.65 -7.30 -3.79
C GLY A 200 14.69 -6.19 -4.24
N GLY A 201 13.40 -6.50 -4.36
CA GLY A 201 12.38 -5.57 -4.86
C GLY A 201 11.99 -4.45 -3.88
N GLN A 202 11.31 -3.44 -4.39
CA GLN A 202 10.74 -2.37 -3.56
C GLN A 202 9.61 -2.89 -2.68
N LYS A 203 9.55 -2.46 -1.41
CA LYS A 203 8.54 -2.86 -0.42
C LYS A 203 8.47 -4.39 -0.30
N THR A 204 7.30 -4.98 -0.62
CA THR A 204 7.04 -6.43 -0.57
C THR A 204 7.19 -7.11 -1.93
N GLY A 205 7.68 -6.42 -2.96
CA GLY A 205 7.91 -6.93 -4.31
C GLY A 205 6.83 -6.58 -5.33
N LEU A 206 5.59 -6.28 -4.90
CA LEU A 206 4.49 -5.90 -5.80
C LEU A 206 3.51 -4.95 -5.09
N PHE A 207 2.79 -4.11 -5.86
CA PHE A 207 1.79 -3.17 -5.35
C PHE A 207 0.37 -3.68 -5.60
N PHE A 208 -0.20 -4.43 -4.65
CA PHE A 208 -1.56 -4.95 -4.75
C PHE A 208 -2.63 -3.86 -4.65
N ASP A 209 -2.32 -2.72 -4.02
CA ASP A 209 -3.26 -1.60 -3.85
C ASP A 209 -3.75 -1.03 -5.19
N GLN A 210 -2.94 -1.06 -6.25
CA GLN A 210 -3.31 -0.60 -7.59
C GLN A 210 -4.10 -1.63 -8.41
N ARG A 211 -4.28 -2.86 -7.93
CA ARG A 211 -4.98 -3.93 -8.66
C ARG A 211 -6.35 -3.51 -9.20
N ALA A 212 -7.12 -2.75 -8.40
CA ALA A 212 -8.43 -2.25 -8.82
C ALA A 212 -8.33 -1.21 -9.94
N SER A 213 -7.33 -0.32 -9.89
CA SER A 213 -7.06 0.67 -10.93
C SER A 213 -6.56 0.01 -12.22
N HIS A 214 -5.70 -1.03 -12.12
CA HIS A 214 -5.30 -1.86 -13.27
C HIS A 214 -6.53 -2.51 -13.94
N ALA A 215 -7.44 -3.08 -13.13
CA ALA A 215 -8.67 -3.69 -13.64
C ALA A 215 -9.59 -2.68 -14.30
N PHE A 216 -9.64 -1.43 -13.82
CA PHE A 216 -10.40 -0.38 -14.48
C PHE A 216 -9.73 0.05 -15.80
N ALA A 217 -8.41 0.29 -15.84
CA ALA A 217 -7.68 0.67 -17.04
C ALA A 217 -7.87 -0.35 -18.18
N ARG A 218 -7.88 -1.66 -17.86
CA ARG A 218 -8.21 -2.72 -18.83
C ARG A 218 -9.51 -2.50 -19.57
N ARG A 219 -10.53 -1.95 -18.91
CA ARG A 219 -11.88 -1.71 -19.49
C ARG A 219 -11.88 -0.57 -20.49
N LEU A 220 -10.84 0.26 -20.51
CA LEU A 220 -10.67 1.39 -21.41
C LEU A 220 -9.98 0.99 -22.73
N VAL A 221 -9.41 -0.21 -22.76
CA VAL A 221 -8.66 -0.71 -23.93
C VAL A 221 -9.64 -1.18 -25.01
N THR A 222 -9.48 -0.65 -26.21
CA THR A 222 -10.13 -1.15 -27.43
C THR A 222 -9.16 -2.04 -28.21
N PRO A 223 -9.65 -3.00 -29.04
CA PRO A 223 -8.77 -3.81 -29.87
C PRO A 223 -7.81 -2.95 -30.71
N GLY A 224 -6.53 -3.25 -30.66
CA GLY A 224 -5.49 -2.50 -31.38
C GLY A 224 -4.98 -1.24 -30.69
N ALA A 225 -5.45 -0.91 -29.50
CA ALA A 225 -5.00 0.26 -28.74
C ALA A 225 -3.50 0.23 -28.44
N GLU A 226 -2.86 1.40 -28.48
CA GLU A 226 -1.49 1.64 -28.05
C GLU A 226 -1.53 2.33 -26.68
N VAL A 227 -0.76 1.80 -25.71
CA VAL A 227 -0.84 2.28 -24.34
C VAL A 227 0.53 2.69 -23.80
N LEU A 228 0.51 3.68 -22.90
CA LEU A 228 1.70 4.19 -22.20
C LEU A 228 1.48 4.06 -20.68
N ASP A 229 2.42 3.39 -20.02
CA ASP A 229 2.47 3.21 -18.57
C ASP A 229 3.72 3.91 -18.02
N VAL A 230 3.53 5.00 -17.29
CA VAL A 230 4.62 5.85 -16.76
C VAL A 230 4.71 5.68 -15.26
N PHE A 231 5.92 5.48 -14.75
CA PHE A 231 6.23 4.94 -13.43
C PHE A 231 5.71 3.50 -13.32
N SER A 232 5.97 2.74 -14.36
CA SER A 232 5.35 1.44 -14.58
C SER A 232 5.78 0.37 -13.58
N HIS A 233 6.88 0.57 -12.85
CA HIS A 233 7.48 -0.44 -11.98
C HIS A 233 7.63 -1.76 -12.78
N VAL A 234 7.00 -2.84 -12.35
CA VAL A 234 7.00 -4.14 -13.05
C VAL A 234 5.92 -4.24 -14.14
N GLY A 235 5.51 -3.12 -14.73
CA GLY A 235 4.52 -3.08 -15.80
C GLY A 235 3.07 -3.19 -15.33
N GLY A 236 2.74 -2.59 -14.17
CA GLY A 236 1.44 -2.75 -13.52
C GLY A 236 0.24 -2.50 -14.44
N PHE A 237 0.15 -1.33 -15.03
CA PHE A 237 -0.92 -0.97 -15.98
C PHE A 237 -0.64 -1.54 -17.38
N GLY A 238 0.61 -1.50 -17.85
CA GLY A 238 0.99 -1.97 -19.17
C GLY A 238 0.60 -3.41 -19.44
N LEU A 239 0.98 -4.34 -18.56
CA LEU A 239 0.65 -5.76 -18.66
C LEU A 239 -0.85 -6.02 -18.55
N ALA A 240 -1.54 -5.30 -17.63
CA ALA A 240 -3.00 -5.41 -17.51
C ALA A 240 -3.70 -4.99 -18.80
N MET A 241 -3.24 -3.93 -19.46
CA MET A 241 -3.82 -3.43 -20.70
C MET A 241 -3.48 -4.34 -21.90
N LEU A 242 -2.28 -4.94 -21.96
CA LEU A 242 -1.95 -5.97 -22.95
C LEU A 242 -2.86 -7.20 -22.84
N ALA A 243 -3.13 -7.63 -21.60
CA ALA A 243 -4.07 -8.72 -21.34
C ALA A 243 -5.52 -8.40 -21.76
N ALA A 244 -5.86 -7.12 -21.88
CA ALA A 244 -7.16 -6.67 -22.39
C ALA A 244 -7.21 -6.52 -23.91
N GLY A 245 -6.10 -6.75 -24.62
CA GLY A 245 -6.05 -6.71 -26.10
C GLY A 245 -5.41 -5.46 -26.68
N ALA A 246 -4.69 -4.66 -25.88
CA ALA A 246 -3.84 -3.59 -26.44
C ALA A 246 -2.83 -4.18 -27.42
N ARG A 247 -2.59 -3.48 -28.51
CA ARG A 247 -1.61 -3.89 -29.54
C ARG A 247 -0.19 -3.81 -28.99
N THR A 248 0.13 -2.70 -28.36
CA THR A 248 1.46 -2.46 -27.78
C THR A 248 1.34 -1.70 -26.45
N ALA A 249 2.30 -1.92 -25.57
CA ALA A 249 2.48 -1.15 -24.34
C ALA A 249 3.92 -0.64 -24.26
N LEU A 250 4.08 0.66 -23.99
CA LEU A 250 5.36 1.25 -23.63
C LEU A 250 5.36 1.47 -22.10
N CYS A 251 6.26 0.79 -21.40
CA CYS A 251 6.48 0.95 -19.97
C CYS A 251 7.69 1.83 -19.69
N VAL A 252 7.52 2.89 -18.89
CA VAL A 252 8.56 3.86 -18.55
C VAL A 252 8.80 3.87 -17.07
N ASP A 253 10.03 3.63 -16.64
CA ASP A 253 10.43 3.70 -15.23
C ASP A 253 11.90 4.10 -15.08
N GLY A 254 12.28 4.64 -13.94
CA GLY A 254 13.67 4.94 -13.60
C GLY A 254 14.48 3.71 -13.22
N SER A 255 13.83 2.63 -12.83
CA SER A 255 14.45 1.40 -12.32
C SER A 255 14.63 0.35 -13.41
N ALA A 256 15.85 0.16 -13.91
CA ALA A 256 16.14 -0.92 -14.84
C ALA A 256 15.79 -2.32 -14.32
N PRO A 257 16.04 -2.68 -13.04
CA PRO A 257 15.60 -3.96 -12.51
C PRO A 257 14.07 -4.14 -12.53
N ALA A 258 13.29 -3.10 -12.27
CA ALA A 258 11.83 -3.17 -12.33
C ALA A 258 11.35 -3.38 -13.78
N LEU A 259 11.95 -2.70 -14.74
CA LEU A 259 11.65 -2.87 -16.17
C LEU A 259 12.00 -4.27 -16.67
N ALA A 260 13.12 -4.86 -16.23
CA ALA A 260 13.46 -6.25 -16.54
C ALA A 260 12.39 -7.24 -16.02
N LEU A 261 11.80 -6.96 -14.85
CA LEU A 261 10.67 -7.74 -14.33
C LEU A 261 9.38 -7.52 -15.15
N ALA A 262 9.18 -6.33 -15.73
CA ALA A 262 8.07 -6.08 -16.63
C ALA A 262 8.21 -6.87 -17.92
N GLU A 263 9.41 -6.92 -18.52
CA GLU A 263 9.72 -7.75 -19.70
C GLU A 263 9.52 -9.24 -19.40
N ALA A 264 10.06 -9.73 -18.27
CA ALA A 264 9.86 -11.11 -17.86
C ALA A 264 8.37 -11.45 -17.61
N GLY A 265 7.59 -10.52 -17.06
CA GLY A 265 6.15 -10.66 -16.90
C GLY A 265 5.40 -10.70 -18.25
N ALA A 266 5.84 -9.90 -19.23
CA ALA A 266 5.30 -9.91 -20.58
C ALA A 266 5.58 -11.24 -21.28
N GLU A 267 6.80 -11.77 -21.20
CA GLU A 267 7.16 -13.08 -21.72
C GLU A 267 6.34 -14.20 -21.08
N ALA A 268 6.23 -14.21 -19.75
CA ALA A 268 5.43 -15.17 -19.01
C ALA A 268 3.92 -15.11 -19.34
N SER A 269 3.46 -13.96 -19.84
CA SER A 269 2.06 -13.73 -20.27
C SER A 269 1.84 -13.98 -21.76
N GLY A 270 2.88 -14.28 -22.55
CA GLY A 270 2.82 -14.38 -24.01
C GLY A 270 2.68 -13.03 -24.73
N PHE A 271 3.17 -11.95 -24.14
CA PHE A 271 3.08 -10.56 -24.64
C PHE A 271 4.46 -9.95 -24.97
N GLY A 272 5.55 -10.73 -24.97
CA GLY A 272 6.92 -10.24 -25.06
C GLY A 272 7.16 -9.31 -26.25
N ASP A 273 6.64 -9.66 -27.41
CA ASP A 273 6.74 -8.88 -28.66
C ASP A 273 5.87 -7.60 -28.69
N ARG A 274 4.96 -7.44 -27.70
CA ARG A 274 4.03 -6.30 -27.61
C ARG A 274 4.37 -5.32 -26.50
N LEU A 275 5.28 -5.67 -25.59
CA LEU A 275 5.80 -4.78 -24.56
C LEU A 275 7.13 -4.18 -25.02
N SER A 276 7.29 -2.88 -24.84
CA SER A 276 8.59 -2.21 -24.89
C SER A 276 8.83 -1.44 -23.60
N VAL A 277 10.10 -1.33 -23.20
CA VAL A 277 10.48 -0.63 -21.99
C VAL A 277 11.41 0.55 -22.32
N ARG A 278 11.31 1.60 -21.51
CA ARG A 278 12.19 2.76 -21.59
C ARG A 278 12.62 3.18 -20.20
N GLN A 279 13.91 3.00 -19.90
CA GLN A 279 14.48 3.52 -18.67
C GLN A 279 14.72 5.03 -18.79
N GLY A 280 14.29 5.82 -17.80
CA GLY A 280 14.55 7.25 -17.75
C GLY A 280 13.70 7.99 -16.72
N ASP A 281 14.00 9.28 -16.57
CA ASP A 281 13.14 10.18 -15.82
C ASP A 281 11.79 10.34 -16.54
N ALA A 282 10.71 10.25 -15.80
CA ALA A 282 9.37 10.30 -16.36
C ALA A 282 9.02 11.66 -16.98
N PHE A 283 9.44 12.78 -16.36
CA PHE A 283 9.17 14.13 -16.89
C PHE A 283 9.90 14.38 -18.20
N ASP A 284 11.17 13.96 -18.27
CA ASP A 284 11.99 14.09 -19.46
C ASP A 284 11.47 13.17 -20.57
N THR A 285 11.10 11.94 -20.23
CA THR A 285 10.54 10.98 -21.19
C THR A 285 9.23 11.45 -21.79
N LEU A 286 8.29 11.95 -20.95
CA LEU A 286 7.04 12.53 -21.45
C LEU A 286 7.28 13.72 -22.39
N THR A 287 8.27 14.56 -22.08
CA THR A 287 8.64 15.70 -22.93
C THR A 287 9.15 15.23 -24.29
N VAL A 288 10.11 14.29 -24.32
CA VAL A 288 10.67 13.72 -25.54
C VAL A 288 9.60 13.03 -26.41
N LEU A 289 8.69 12.29 -25.79
CA LEU A 289 7.57 11.64 -26.51
C LEU A 289 6.63 12.67 -27.14
N ALA A 290 6.33 13.76 -26.43
CA ALA A 290 5.49 14.83 -26.97
C ALA A 290 6.18 15.58 -28.14
N GLU A 291 7.47 15.88 -28.03
CA GLU A 291 8.26 16.48 -29.11
C GLU A 291 8.36 15.58 -30.35
N ALA A 292 8.36 14.26 -30.15
CA ALA A 292 8.32 13.28 -31.24
C ALA A 292 6.91 13.09 -31.85
N GLY A 293 5.89 13.77 -31.33
CA GLY A 293 4.51 13.63 -31.80
C GLY A 293 3.87 12.28 -31.45
N ALA A 294 4.40 11.56 -30.45
CA ALA A 294 3.84 10.28 -30.02
C ALA A 294 2.44 10.46 -29.42
N GLN A 295 1.54 9.53 -29.74
CA GLN A 295 0.17 9.53 -29.20
C GLN A 295 -0.27 8.12 -28.87
N PHE A 296 -1.04 7.98 -27.79
CA PHE A 296 -1.54 6.72 -27.25
C PHE A 296 -3.05 6.80 -27.01
N ASP A 297 -3.72 5.65 -27.05
CA ASP A 297 -5.16 5.56 -26.74
C ASP A 297 -5.41 5.62 -25.22
N VAL A 298 -4.47 5.07 -24.41
CA VAL A 298 -4.52 5.13 -22.96
C VAL A 298 -3.13 5.51 -22.44
N VAL A 299 -3.06 6.55 -21.63
CA VAL A 299 -1.84 6.95 -20.90
C VAL A 299 -2.14 6.87 -19.41
N VAL A 300 -1.28 6.19 -18.64
CA VAL A 300 -1.38 6.15 -17.18
C VAL A 300 -0.08 6.65 -16.57
N CYS A 301 -0.18 7.47 -15.53
CA CYS A 301 0.96 7.93 -14.72
C CYS A 301 0.69 7.60 -13.25
N ASP A 302 1.51 6.73 -12.66
CA ASP A 302 1.42 6.32 -11.25
C ASP A 302 2.70 6.67 -10.46
N PRO A 303 2.95 7.97 -10.23
CA PRO A 303 4.19 8.43 -9.61
C PRO A 303 4.30 8.03 -8.14
N PRO A 304 5.53 8.04 -7.58
CA PRO A 304 5.73 7.94 -6.15
C PRO A 304 5.06 9.11 -5.41
N ALA A 305 4.96 9.03 -4.08
CA ALA A 305 4.32 10.06 -3.28
C ALA A 305 5.04 11.41 -3.38
N PHE A 306 4.56 12.32 -4.22
CA PHE A 306 5.11 13.68 -4.34
C PHE A 306 4.80 14.58 -3.14
N ALA A 307 3.75 14.26 -2.37
CA ALA A 307 3.40 14.96 -1.14
C ALA A 307 3.40 14.00 0.07
N PRO A 308 4.58 13.55 0.54
CA PRO A 308 4.68 12.59 1.66
C PRO A 308 4.38 13.24 3.03
N SER A 309 4.27 14.56 3.11
CA SER A 309 3.97 15.31 4.33
C SER A 309 3.19 16.60 4.01
N LYS A 310 2.59 17.19 5.04
CA LYS A 310 1.90 18.49 4.89
C LYS A 310 2.84 19.61 4.41
N GLN A 311 4.11 19.59 4.83
CA GLN A 311 5.11 20.57 4.36
C GLN A 311 5.43 20.42 2.87
N ALA A 312 5.35 19.20 2.33
CA ALA A 312 5.61 18.92 0.92
C ALA A 312 4.37 19.07 0.03
N LEU A 313 3.19 19.42 0.59
CA LEU A 313 1.92 19.40 -0.13
C LEU A 313 1.93 20.28 -1.38
N GLU A 314 2.31 21.55 -1.24
CA GLU A 314 2.29 22.48 -2.37
C GLU A 314 3.25 22.09 -3.50
N ALA A 315 4.46 21.64 -3.14
CA ALA A 315 5.43 21.15 -4.11
C ALA A 315 4.92 19.89 -4.82
N GLY A 316 4.31 18.97 -4.06
CA GLY A 316 3.71 17.76 -4.60
C GLY A 316 2.54 18.04 -5.54
N LEU A 317 1.66 18.97 -5.20
CA LEU A 317 0.54 19.37 -6.08
C LEU A 317 1.05 20.00 -7.40
N ARG A 318 2.12 20.81 -7.35
CA ARG A 318 2.78 21.31 -8.58
C ARG A 318 3.36 20.18 -9.43
N ALA A 319 3.92 19.14 -8.81
CA ALA A 319 4.44 17.98 -9.55
C ALA A 319 3.32 17.19 -10.21
N TYR A 320 2.18 16.96 -9.53
CA TYR A 320 1.00 16.33 -10.13
C TYR A 320 0.42 17.16 -11.29
N GLU A 321 0.35 18.46 -11.14
CA GLU A 321 -0.07 19.38 -12.22
C GLU A 321 0.88 19.28 -13.42
N ARG A 322 2.21 19.25 -13.18
CA ARG A 322 3.22 19.12 -14.23
C ARG A 322 3.10 17.79 -14.98
N ILE A 323 2.93 16.66 -14.29
CA ILE A 323 2.73 15.36 -14.92
C ILE A 323 1.47 15.37 -15.79
N ALA A 324 0.35 15.84 -15.27
CA ALA A 324 -0.90 15.93 -16.03
C ALA A 324 -0.74 16.79 -17.29
N ARG A 325 -0.01 17.92 -17.20
CA ARG A 325 0.27 18.80 -18.34
C ARG A 325 1.14 18.13 -19.41
N LEU A 326 2.12 17.33 -19.01
CA LEU A 326 3.02 16.64 -19.95
C LEU A 326 2.37 15.40 -20.58
N ALA A 327 1.53 14.70 -19.83
CA ALA A 327 0.89 13.46 -20.30
C ALA A 327 -0.35 13.73 -21.18
N ALA A 328 -1.09 14.80 -20.95
CA ALA A 328 -2.33 15.08 -21.68
C ALA A 328 -2.16 15.22 -23.20
N PRO A 329 -1.08 15.84 -23.75
CA PRO A 329 -0.86 15.90 -25.20
C PRO A 329 -0.58 14.54 -25.85
N LEU A 330 -0.11 13.56 -25.07
CA LEU A 330 0.18 12.22 -25.56
C LEU A 330 -1.07 11.35 -25.71
N VAL A 331 -2.21 11.81 -25.26
CA VAL A 331 -3.50 11.10 -25.37
C VAL A 331 -4.17 11.49 -26.69
N ARG A 332 -4.53 10.51 -27.52
CA ARG A 332 -5.32 10.73 -28.72
C ARG A 332 -6.68 11.38 -28.37
N ASP A 333 -7.28 12.08 -29.34
CA ASP A 333 -8.64 12.60 -29.15
C ASP A 333 -9.62 11.45 -28.91
N GLY A 334 -10.42 11.59 -27.84
CA GLY A 334 -11.32 10.54 -27.35
C GLY A 334 -10.64 9.43 -26.55
N GLY A 335 -9.31 9.48 -26.37
CA GLY A 335 -8.53 8.56 -25.53
C GLY A 335 -8.63 8.84 -24.04
N TYR A 336 -7.80 8.15 -23.26
CA TYR A 336 -7.92 8.17 -21.79
C TYR A 336 -6.61 8.51 -21.10
N LEU A 337 -6.71 9.34 -20.04
CA LEU A 337 -5.62 9.70 -19.16
C LEU A 337 -5.91 9.23 -17.73
N GLY A 338 -5.10 8.30 -17.21
CA GLY A 338 -5.08 7.87 -15.82
C GLY A 338 -4.00 8.62 -15.03
N LEU A 339 -4.36 9.20 -13.90
CA LEU A 339 -3.43 9.90 -13.00
C LEU A 339 -3.61 9.36 -11.59
N CYS A 340 -2.53 8.83 -10.99
CA CYS A 340 -2.57 8.23 -9.65
C CYS A 340 -1.79 9.05 -8.62
N SER A 341 -2.14 8.87 -7.35
CA SER A 341 -1.44 9.45 -6.22
C SER A 341 -1.56 8.57 -4.98
N CYS A 342 -0.43 8.21 -4.38
CA CYS A 342 -0.34 7.57 -3.07
C CYS A 342 0.01 8.55 -1.95
N SER A 343 -0.06 9.86 -2.17
CA SER A 343 0.26 10.90 -1.20
C SER A 343 -0.83 11.07 -0.15
N HIS A 344 -0.54 10.82 1.12
CA HIS A 344 -1.48 11.06 2.22
C HIS A 344 -1.86 12.52 2.40
N ALA A 345 -0.89 13.44 2.22
CA ALA A 345 -1.13 14.86 2.45
C ALA A 345 -2.01 15.50 1.37
N ALA A 346 -2.03 14.95 0.14
CA ALA A 346 -2.88 15.43 -0.95
C ALA A 346 -4.24 14.73 -0.89
N ASP A 347 -5.27 15.41 -0.41
CA ASP A 347 -6.63 14.91 -0.47
C ASP A 347 -7.14 14.81 -1.92
N LEU A 348 -8.26 14.12 -2.11
CA LEU A 348 -8.85 13.88 -3.43
C LEU A 348 -9.20 15.19 -4.15
N GLY A 349 -9.70 16.20 -3.43
CA GLY A 349 -10.09 17.50 -4.00
C GLY A 349 -8.90 18.28 -4.50
N ALA A 350 -7.85 18.38 -3.69
CA ALA A 350 -6.60 19.05 -4.05
C ALA A 350 -5.89 18.36 -5.22
N PHE A 351 -5.80 17.00 -5.18
CA PHE A 351 -5.22 16.22 -6.26
C PHE A 351 -5.97 16.38 -7.57
N ARG A 352 -7.32 16.26 -7.55
CA ARG A 352 -8.17 16.45 -8.74
C ARG A 352 -8.00 17.84 -9.33
N THR A 353 -7.96 18.90 -8.48
CA THR A 353 -7.77 20.27 -8.93
C THR A 353 -6.43 20.46 -9.63
N ALA A 354 -5.33 19.89 -9.08
CA ALA A 354 -4.01 19.96 -9.68
C ALA A 354 -3.99 19.25 -11.05
N CYS A 355 -4.54 18.02 -11.14
CA CYS A 355 -4.63 17.26 -12.39
C CYS A 355 -5.44 17.99 -13.46
N THR A 356 -6.65 18.49 -13.13
CA THR A 356 -7.52 19.21 -14.06
C THR A 356 -6.86 20.48 -14.56
N ARG A 357 -6.15 21.21 -13.69
CA ARG A 357 -5.39 22.41 -14.07
C ARG A 357 -4.25 22.05 -15.05
N GLY A 358 -3.54 20.94 -14.80
CA GLY A 358 -2.48 20.45 -15.70
C GLY A 358 -3.01 20.13 -17.09
N ILE A 359 -4.13 19.38 -17.18
CA ILE A 359 -4.82 19.07 -18.45
C ILE A 359 -5.21 20.36 -19.18
N GLY A 360 -5.82 21.33 -18.48
CA GLY A 360 -6.21 22.63 -19.07
C GLY A 360 -5.01 23.43 -19.58
N ARG A 361 -3.88 23.45 -18.85
CA ARG A 361 -2.64 24.11 -19.28
C ARG A 361 -1.97 23.45 -20.49
N ALA A 362 -2.30 22.19 -20.77
CA ALA A 362 -1.90 21.51 -22.01
C ALA A 362 -2.82 21.83 -23.20
N GLY A 363 -3.80 22.73 -23.03
CA GLY A 363 -4.80 23.06 -24.06
C GLY A 363 -5.84 21.95 -24.27
N ARG A 364 -5.93 20.96 -23.36
CA ARG A 364 -6.87 19.85 -23.45
C ARG A 364 -8.04 20.04 -22.47
N GLN A 365 -9.17 19.48 -22.82
CA GLN A 365 -10.34 19.37 -21.95
C GLN A 365 -10.71 17.89 -21.80
N GLY A 366 -11.29 17.52 -20.67
CA GLY A 366 -11.66 16.13 -20.46
C GLY A 366 -12.77 15.97 -19.42
N ALA A 367 -13.48 14.86 -19.52
CA ALA A 367 -14.44 14.42 -18.54
C ALA A 367 -13.81 13.41 -17.58
N LEU A 368 -13.91 13.65 -16.26
CA LEU A 368 -13.56 12.64 -15.26
C LEU A 368 -14.59 11.52 -15.29
N ILE A 369 -14.19 10.34 -15.73
CA ILE A 369 -15.09 9.18 -15.89
C ILE A 369 -15.02 8.19 -14.74
N HIS A 370 -13.92 8.21 -13.94
CA HIS A 370 -13.76 7.31 -12.81
C HIS A 370 -12.82 7.89 -11.76
N THR A 371 -13.15 7.61 -10.49
CA THR A 371 -12.28 7.84 -9.35
C THR A 371 -12.07 6.52 -8.64
N GLY A 372 -10.85 5.99 -8.71
CA GLY A 372 -10.42 4.75 -8.08
C GLY A 372 -9.72 4.97 -6.74
N PHE A 373 -9.73 3.92 -5.93
CA PHE A 373 -9.04 3.83 -4.65
C PHE A 373 -8.30 2.49 -4.57
N ALA A 374 -7.59 2.25 -3.47
CA ALA A 374 -6.97 0.96 -3.20
C ALA A 374 -8.00 -0.18 -3.27
N GLY A 375 -7.55 -1.36 -3.69
CA GLY A 375 -8.39 -2.53 -3.80
C GLY A 375 -8.98 -2.98 -2.45
N PRO A 376 -10.01 -3.83 -2.45
CA PRO A 376 -10.70 -4.25 -1.22
C PRO A 376 -9.86 -5.12 -0.28
N ASP A 377 -8.70 -5.59 -0.71
CA ASP A 377 -7.67 -6.19 0.15
C ASP A 377 -6.88 -5.14 0.98
N HIS A 378 -7.12 -3.87 0.73
CA HIS A 378 -6.64 -2.72 1.51
C HIS A 378 -7.82 -2.01 2.18
N PRO A 379 -8.54 -2.66 3.11
CA PRO A 379 -9.72 -2.07 3.72
C PRO A 379 -9.39 -0.80 4.47
N LEU A 380 -10.31 0.18 4.39
CA LEU A 380 -10.20 1.43 5.14
C LEU A 380 -10.69 1.22 6.57
N MET A 381 -10.02 1.83 7.52
CA MET A 381 -10.52 1.97 8.88
C MET A 381 -11.19 3.35 9.02
N PRO A 382 -12.52 3.42 9.20
CA PRO A 382 -13.24 4.70 9.22
C PRO A 382 -12.75 5.69 10.29
N GLN A 383 -12.21 5.16 11.39
CA GLN A 383 -11.65 5.95 12.49
C GLN A 383 -10.21 6.42 12.25
N LEU A 384 -9.60 6.04 11.13
CA LEU A 384 -8.22 6.34 10.78
C LEU A 384 -8.14 6.85 9.34
N ALA A 385 -8.18 8.16 9.16
CA ALA A 385 -8.18 8.80 7.85
C ALA A 385 -6.94 8.43 6.99
N GLU A 386 -5.82 8.16 7.65
CA GLU A 386 -4.55 7.78 7.02
C GLU A 386 -4.61 6.43 6.30
N SER A 387 -5.61 5.59 6.57
CA SER A 387 -5.81 4.33 5.85
C SER A 387 -6.22 4.52 4.39
N GLY A 388 -6.75 5.70 4.01
CA GLY A 388 -7.20 6.04 2.66
C GLY A 388 -6.19 6.89 1.89
N TYR A 389 -5.09 6.31 1.42
CA TYR A 389 -4.00 7.07 0.80
C TYR A 389 -4.02 7.09 -0.73
N LEU A 390 -4.49 6.02 -1.39
CA LEU A 390 -4.46 5.87 -2.85
C LEU A 390 -5.67 6.54 -3.51
N LYS A 391 -5.41 7.25 -4.59
CA LYS A 391 -6.39 7.88 -5.49
C LYS A 391 -5.95 7.67 -6.92
N ALA A 392 -6.88 7.30 -7.80
CA ALA A 392 -6.68 7.21 -9.24
C ALA A 392 -7.81 7.96 -9.96
N LEU A 393 -7.47 8.88 -10.84
CA LEU A 393 -8.42 9.67 -11.63
C LEU A 393 -8.27 9.29 -13.10
N PHE A 394 -9.35 8.87 -13.73
CA PHE A 394 -9.35 8.55 -15.14
C PHE A 394 -10.23 9.55 -15.90
N TYR A 395 -9.61 10.24 -16.86
CA TYR A 395 -10.25 11.22 -17.72
C TYR A 395 -10.37 10.69 -19.15
N ARG A 396 -11.44 11.04 -19.82
CA ARG A 396 -11.52 10.96 -21.27
C ARG A 396 -11.19 12.33 -21.85
N LEU A 397 -10.21 12.41 -22.74
CA LEU A 397 -9.76 13.66 -23.35
C LEU A 397 -10.19 13.78 -24.82
#